data_8df6abe5ce0f1bc779f17ec5d6cea9d1
#
_entry.id   8df6abe5ce0f1bc779f17ec5d6cea9d1
#
_cell.length_a   1.000
_cell.length_b   1.000
_cell.length_c   1.000
_cell.angle_alpha   90.00
_cell.angle_beta   90.00
_cell.angle_gamma   90.00
#
_symmetry.space_group_name_H-M   'P 1'
#
loop_
_entity.id
_entity.type
_entity.pdbx_description
1 polymer ?
#
loop_
_entity_poly.entity_id
_entity_poly.type
_entity_poly.pdbx_seq_one_letter_code
_entity_poly.pdbx_strand_id
1 'polypeptide(L)'
;MKRIVTIERQRRSRNRYTLHFDDGEWLGLFDELIIKHGLEVGKEVDSEKLTQLAREDDAKKALEMAIRYLGYRSRSQKEMITYLEGKGFDRDLIDETMEKLEGYGYIDDSAFARDWVAGRMSSKPMGRAMIKRELIFKGVEDEVIEEHLGRISQDQEEDRAY
;
A
#
# COMPACT_ATOMS: atom_id res chain seq x y z
N MET A 1 28.93 15.65 -10.65
CA MET A 1 28.02 16.30 -9.67
C MET A 1 27.11 17.30 -10.35
N LYS A 2 25.88 17.35 -9.90
CA LYS A 2 24.87 18.32 -10.37
C LYS A 2 24.59 19.32 -9.28
N ARG A 3 24.33 20.56 -9.66
CA ARG A 3 23.99 21.62 -8.70
C ARG A 3 22.51 21.95 -8.81
N ILE A 4 21.86 22.09 -7.67
CA ILE A 4 20.46 22.51 -7.59
C ILE A 4 20.40 24.02 -7.91
N VAL A 5 19.65 24.37 -8.97
CA VAL A 5 19.50 25.78 -9.38
C VAL A 5 18.17 26.37 -8.93
N THR A 6 17.09 25.58 -8.89
CA THR A 6 15.80 26.02 -8.35
C THR A 6 15.10 24.89 -7.62
N ILE A 7 14.26 25.24 -6.66
CA ILE A 7 13.34 24.33 -5.96
C ILE A 7 11.95 24.96 -6.05
N GLU A 8 11.06 24.33 -6.79
CA GLU A 8 9.72 24.87 -7.03
C GLU A 8 8.65 23.93 -6.50
N ARG A 9 7.65 24.49 -5.83
CA ARG A 9 6.47 23.73 -5.41
C ARG A 9 5.65 23.29 -6.62
N GLN A 10 5.22 22.03 -6.66
CA GLN A 10 4.34 21.53 -7.70
C GLN A 10 2.93 22.09 -7.54
N ARG A 11 2.32 22.52 -8.65
CA ARG A 11 1.02 23.22 -8.64
C ARG A 11 -0.13 22.42 -8.05
N ARG A 12 -0.15 21.12 -8.28
CA ARG A 12 -1.26 20.23 -7.88
C ARG A 12 -0.97 19.42 -6.62
N SER A 13 0.09 19.75 -5.91
CA SER A 13 0.48 19.02 -4.71
C SER A 13 0.86 20.00 -3.60
N ARG A 14 0.47 19.69 -2.36
CA ARG A 14 0.81 20.52 -1.20
C ARG A 14 2.21 20.22 -0.67
N ASN A 15 2.71 19.01 -0.91
CA ASN A 15 3.90 18.49 -0.26
C ASN A 15 4.96 17.97 -1.24
N ARG A 16 4.86 18.34 -2.51
CA ARG A 16 5.84 17.92 -3.52
C ARG A 16 6.50 19.13 -4.16
N TYR A 17 7.81 18.99 -4.39
CA TYR A 17 8.65 20.01 -5.01
C TYR A 17 9.44 19.42 -6.16
N THR A 18 9.82 20.26 -7.11
CA THR A 18 10.69 19.88 -8.21
C THR A 18 12.02 20.58 -8.04
N LEU A 19 13.09 19.81 -8.01
CA LEU A 19 14.47 20.31 -8.02
C LEU A 19 14.92 20.36 -9.47
N HIS A 20 15.40 21.52 -9.92
CA HIS A 20 16.01 21.69 -11.23
C HIS A 20 17.51 21.79 -11.06
N PHE A 21 18.25 21.08 -11.91
CA PHE A 21 19.70 21.01 -11.86
C PHE A 21 20.32 21.83 -13.01
N ASP A 22 21.60 22.15 -12.84
CA ASP A 22 22.37 22.97 -13.80
C ASP A 22 22.55 22.32 -15.18
N ASP A 23 22.36 21.01 -15.30
CA ASP A 23 22.40 20.29 -16.58
C ASP A 23 21.02 20.20 -17.27
N GLY A 24 19.97 20.83 -16.72
CA GLY A 24 18.61 20.80 -17.25
C GLY A 24 17.75 19.64 -16.79
N GLU A 25 18.31 18.69 -16.07
CA GLU A 25 17.53 17.59 -15.49
C GLU A 25 16.75 18.08 -14.26
N TRP A 26 15.75 17.30 -13.85
CA TRP A 26 14.91 17.63 -12.70
C TRP A 26 14.55 16.36 -11.92
N LEU A 27 14.18 16.56 -10.66
CA LEU A 27 13.76 15.49 -9.77
C LEU A 27 12.62 15.98 -8.87
N GLY A 28 11.49 15.26 -8.87
CA GLY A 28 10.38 15.53 -7.97
C GLY A 28 10.59 14.81 -6.63
N LEU A 29 10.41 15.52 -5.52
CA LEU A 29 10.56 14.96 -4.17
C LEU A 29 9.49 15.49 -3.23
N PHE A 30 9.15 14.69 -2.23
CA PHE A 30 8.37 15.17 -1.09
C PHE A 30 9.18 16.21 -0.28
N ASP A 31 8.49 17.18 0.27
CA ASP A 31 9.07 18.23 1.12
C ASP A 31 9.87 17.66 2.30
N GLU A 32 9.39 16.57 2.90
CA GLU A 32 10.07 15.90 4.01
C GLU A 32 11.48 15.44 3.64
N LEU A 33 11.67 14.97 2.40
CA LEU A 33 12.98 14.52 1.92
C LEU A 33 13.93 15.69 1.68
N ILE A 34 13.39 16.81 1.23
CA ILE A 34 14.17 18.04 1.06
C ILE A 34 14.71 18.51 2.41
N ILE A 35 13.86 18.51 3.43
CA ILE A 35 14.24 18.89 4.79
C ILE A 35 15.21 17.87 5.39
N LYS A 36 14.89 16.59 5.30
CA LYS A 36 15.70 15.49 5.86
C LYS A 36 17.13 15.51 5.33
N HIS A 37 17.31 15.76 4.05
CA HIS A 37 18.63 15.75 3.40
C HIS A 37 19.26 17.13 3.29
N GLY A 38 18.62 18.15 3.84
CA GLY A 38 19.14 19.51 3.82
C GLY A 38 19.37 20.06 2.41
N LEU A 39 18.46 19.75 1.49
CA LEU A 39 18.59 20.18 0.09
C LEU A 39 18.20 21.64 -0.05
N GLU A 40 19.07 22.42 -0.70
CA GLU A 40 18.84 23.84 -0.94
C GLU A 40 19.49 24.28 -2.25
N VAL A 41 19.06 25.41 -2.77
CA VAL A 41 19.63 26.00 -3.99
C VAL A 41 21.13 26.21 -3.78
N GLY A 42 21.91 25.80 -4.76
CA GLY A 42 23.38 25.89 -4.75
C GLY A 42 24.07 24.62 -4.27
N LYS A 43 23.35 23.68 -3.65
CA LYS A 43 23.93 22.41 -3.19
C LYS A 43 24.27 21.52 -4.37
N GLU A 44 25.43 20.86 -4.31
CA GLU A 44 25.84 19.84 -5.28
C GLU A 44 25.41 18.47 -4.81
N VAL A 45 24.93 17.65 -5.75
CA VAL A 45 24.44 16.29 -5.48
C VAL A 45 25.07 15.35 -6.51
N ASP A 46 25.66 14.24 -6.02
CA ASP A 46 26.21 13.22 -6.90
C ASP A 46 25.15 12.23 -7.39
N SER A 47 25.50 11.39 -8.35
CA SER A 47 24.57 10.41 -8.95
C SER A 47 24.08 9.37 -7.93
N GLU A 48 24.93 8.98 -7.00
CA GLU A 48 24.59 8.03 -5.95
C GLU A 48 23.54 8.61 -5.00
N LYS A 49 23.70 9.87 -4.61
CA LYS A 49 22.74 10.61 -3.78
C LYS A 49 21.41 10.79 -4.50
N LEU A 50 21.43 11.10 -5.80
CA LEU A 50 20.21 11.23 -6.61
C LEU A 50 19.43 9.92 -6.67
N THR A 51 20.12 8.79 -6.86
CA THR A 51 19.50 7.46 -6.85
C THR A 51 18.86 7.16 -5.50
N GLN A 52 19.55 7.46 -4.41
CA GLN A 52 19.03 7.29 -3.06
C GLN A 52 17.77 8.14 -2.82
N LEU A 53 17.80 9.41 -3.21
CA LEU A 53 16.66 10.32 -3.06
C LEU A 53 15.45 9.85 -3.85
N ALA A 54 15.65 9.41 -5.10
CA ALA A 54 14.58 8.89 -5.94
C ALA A 54 13.94 7.64 -5.32
N ARG A 55 14.76 6.74 -4.76
CA ARG A 55 14.27 5.51 -4.12
C ARG A 55 13.50 5.81 -2.83
N GLU A 56 13.99 6.71 -2.00
CA GLU A 56 13.26 7.13 -0.79
C GLU A 56 11.92 7.78 -1.14
N ASP A 57 11.89 8.59 -2.20
CA ASP A 57 10.67 9.22 -2.70
C ASP A 57 9.65 8.18 -3.17
N ASP A 58 10.09 7.21 -3.96
CA ASP A 58 9.23 6.13 -4.44
C ASP A 58 8.68 5.29 -3.29
N ALA A 59 9.49 5.01 -2.27
CA ALA A 59 9.06 4.28 -1.08
C ALA A 59 7.96 5.03 -0.33
N LYS A 60 8.11 6.33 -0.17
CA LYS A 60 7.10 7.17 0.47
C LYS A 60 5.83 7.25 -0.37
N LYS A 61 5.96 7.38 -1.68
CA LYS A 61 4.85 7.41 -2.61
C LYS A 61 4.04 6.10 -2.56
N ALA A 62 4.72 4.96 -2.59
CA ALA A 62 4.08 3.64 -2.51
C ALA A 62 3.29 3.49 -1.20
N LEU A 63 3.88 3.88 -0.07
CA LEU A 63 3.22 3.80 1.24
C LEU A 63 1.99 4.70 1.31
N GLU A 64 2.09 5.94 0.85
CA GLU A 64 0.94 6.86 0.84
C GLU A 64 -0.20 6.36 -0.05
N MET A 65 0.13 5.84 -1.23
CA MET A 65 -0.87 5.27 -2.15
C MET A 65 -1.54 4.05 -1.55
N ALA A 66 -0.77 3.18 -0.89
CA ALA A 66 -1.29 1.99 -0.21
C ALA A 66 -2.27 2.37 0.92
N ILE A 67 -1.89 3.32 1.76
CA ILE A 67 -2.73 3.80 2.86
C ILE A 67 -4.03 4.42 2.34
N ARG A 68 -3.95 5.19 1.27
CA ARG A 68 -5.14 5.77 0.62
C ARG A 68 -6.06 4.68 0.08
N TYR A 69 -5.51 3.65 -0.54
CA TYR A 69 -6.25 2.50 -1.05
C TYR A 69 -6.98 1.75 0.06
N LEU A 70 -6.32 1.58 1.21
CA LEU A 70 -6.93 1.00 2.42
C LEU A 70 -8.03 1.87 3.01
N GLY A 71 -7.98 3.18 2.77
CA GLY A 71 -9.01 4.10 3.25
C GLY A 71 -10.40 3.86 2.67
N TYR A 72 -10.49 3.20 1.52
CA TYR A 72 -11.77 2.85 0.90
C TYR A 72 -12.39 1.58 1.48
N ARG A 73 -11.58 0.59 1.77
CA ARG A 73 -11.96 -0.63 2.46
C ARG A 73 -10.71 -1.45 2.83
N SER A 74 -10.90 -2.44 3.68
CA SER A 74 -9.89 -3.45 3.99
C SER A 74 -9.45 -4.19 2.72
N ARG A 75 -8.16 -4.50 2.61
CA ARG A 75 -7.57 -5.20 1.46
C ARG A 75 -6.78 -6.41 1.92
N SER A 76 -6.83 -7.48 1.12
CA SER A 76 -5.93 -8.62 1.33
C SER A 76 -4.51 -8.29 0.88
N GLN A 77 -3.54 -9.10 1.28
CA GLN A 77 -2.15 -8.97 0.82
C GLN A 77 -2.07 -8.99 -0.70
N LYS A 78 -2.72 -9.95 -1.33
CA LYS A 78 -2.73 -10.10 -2.79
C LYS A 78 -3.33 -8.88 -3.48
N GLU A 79 -4.43 -8.35 -2.97
CA GLU A 79 -5.07 -7.15 -3.53
C GLU A 79 -4.11 -5.95 -3.48
N MET A 80 -3.41 -5.77 -2.37
CA MET A 80 -2.47 -4.68 -2.22
C MET A 80 -1.26 -4.83 -3.16
N ILE A 81 -0.69 -6.03 -3.25
CA ILE A 81 0.43 -6.31 -4.15
C ILE A 81 0.02 -6.03 -5.59
N THR A 82 -1.14 -6.52 -6.03
CA THR A 82 -1.67 -6.29 -7.38
C THR A 82 -1.86 -4.80 -7.66
N TYR A 83 -2.38 -4.05 -6.68
CA TYR A 83 -2.55 -2.61 -6.80
C TYR A 83 -1.21 -1.90 -7.01
N LEU A 84 -0.21 -2.20 -6.19
CA LEU A 84 1.11 -1.57 -6.27
C LEU A 84 1.86 -1.96 -7.55
N GLU A 85 1.73 -3.21 -7.99
CA GLU A 85 2.26 -3.66 -9.29
C GLU A 85 1.65 -2.84 -10.44
N GLY A 86 0.33 -2.64 -10.41
CA GLY A 86 -0.38 -1.84 -11.40
C GLY A 86 0.05 -0.37 -11.43
N LYS A 87 0.60 0.15 -10.34
CA LYS A 87 1.14 1.51 -10.26
C LYS A 87 2.60 1.61 -10.73
N GLY A 88 3.20 0.49 -11.09
CA GLY A 88 4.54 0.46 -11.67
C GLY A 88 5.69 0.37 -10.67
N PHE A 89 5.41 0.10 -9.40
CA PHE A 89 6.46 -0.09 -8.40
C PHE A 89 7.16 -1.43 -8.60
N ASP A 90 8.48 -1.47 -8.38
CA ASP A 90 9.24 -2.71 -8.49
C ASP A 90 8.99 -3.65 -7.30
N ARG A 91 9.36 -4.92 -7.47
CA ARG A 91 9.08 -5.96 -6.48
C ARG A 91 9.73 -5.69 -5.12
N ASP A 92 10.96 -5.22 -5.11
CA ASP A 92 11.67 -4.92 -3.87
C ASP A 92 10.97 -3.83 -3.07
N LEU A 93 10.50 -2.80 -3.77
CA LEU A 93 9.77 -1.70 -3.16
C LEU A 93 8.40 -2.15 -2.64
N ILE A 94 7.71 -3.01 -3.39
CA ILE A 94 6.43 -3.59 -2.97
C ILE A 94 6.64 -4.41 -1.69
N ASP A 95 7.68 -5.25 -1.64
CA ASP A 95 7.98 -6.07 -0.46
C ASP A 95 8.26 -5.20 0.77
N GLU A 96 9.04 -4.13 0.64
CA GLU A 96 9.29 -3.16 1.71
C GLU A 96 8.00 -2.50 2.19
N THR A 97 7.15 -2.10 1.26
CA THR A 97 5.85 -1.45 1.57
C THR A 97 4.94 -2.41 2.30
N MET A 98 4.84 -3.66 1.83
CA MET A 98 4.02 -4.69 2.48
C MET A 98 4.49 -4.98 3.89
N GLU A 99 5.80 -5.07 4.11
CA GLU A 99 6.38 -5.27 5.44
C GLU A 99 5.97 -4.16 6.40
N LYS A 100 6.03 -2.91 5.96
CA LYS A 100 5.59 -1.76 6.78
C LYS A 100 4.10 -1.82 7.09
N LEU A 101 3.26 -2.11 6.08
CA LEU A 101 1.81 -2.19 6.25
C LEU A 101 1.42 -3.30 7.24
N GLU A 102 2.08 -4.45 7.16
CA GLU A 102 1.89 -5.55 8.10
C GLU A 102 2.33 -5.16 9.51
N GLY A 103 3.48 -4.51 9.62
CA GLY A 103 4.00 -4.03 10.90
C GLY A 103 3.08 -3.01 11.58
N TYR A 104 2.38 -2.19 10.81
CA TYR A 104 1.39 -1.25 11.35
C TYR A 104 0.04 -1.91 11.65
N GLY A 105 -0.14 -3.16 11.25
CA GLY A 105 -1.43 -3.85 11.37
C GLY A 105 -2.47 -3.43 10.35
N TYR A 106 -2.07 -2.76 9.27
CA TYR A 106 -2.97 -2.27 8.22
C TYR A 106 -3.32 -3.36 7.20
N ILE A 107 -2.51 -4.40 7.09
CA ILE A 107 -2.74 -5.59 6.26
C ILE A 107 -2.71 -6.81 7.16
N ASP A 108 -3.81 -7.55 7.19
CA ASP A 108 -3.99 -8.77 7.98
C ASP A 108 -5.05 -9.63 7.28
N ASP A 109 -4.63 -10.69 6.62
CA ASP A 109 -5.52 -11.56 5.84
C ASP A 109 -6.55 -12.27 6.73
N SER A 110 -6.21 -12.55 7.98
CA SER A 110 -7.17 -13.14 8.92
C SER A 110 -8.30 -12.16 9.24
N ALA A 111 -7.96 -10.91 9.57
CA ALA A 111 -8.95 -9.87 9.78
C ALA A 111 -9.77 -9.57 8.52
N PHE A 112 -9.11 -9.56 7.35
CA PHE A 112 -9.78 -9.39 6.07
C PHE A 112 -10.82 -10.49 5.82
N ALA A 113 -10.44 -11.76 6.03
CA ALA A 113 -11.34 -12.90 5.85
C ALA A 113 -12.53 -12.83 6.81
N ARG A 114 -12.28 -12.52 8.07
CA ARG A 114 -13.34 -12.35 9.08
C ARG A 114 -14.36 -11.30 8.63
N ASP A 115 -13.89 -10.14 8.24
CA ASP A 115 -14.74 -9.02 7.81
C ASP A 115 -15.48 -9.33 6.51
N TRP A 116 -14.83 -10.01 5.58
CA TRP A 116 -15.45 -10.42 4.32
C TRP A 116 -16.59 -11.39 4.54
N VAL A 117 -16.37 -12.42 5.36
CA VAL A 117 -17.40 -13.43 5.72
C VAL A 117 -18.58 -12.74 6.40
N ALA A 118 -18.32 -11.89 7.40
CA ALA A 118 -19.36 -11.17 8.13
C ALA A 118 -20.18 -10.27 7.21
N GLY A 119 -19.52 -9.54 6.30
CA GLY A 119 -20.18 -8.67 5.36
C GLY A 119 -21.06 -9.40 4.35
N ARG A 120 -20.60 -10.54 3.83
CA ARG A 120 -21.38 -11.37 2.89
C ARG A 120 -22.56 -12.03 3.56
N MET A 121 -22.41 -12.47 4.79
CA MET A 121 -23.50 -13.09 5.55
C MET A 121 -24.59 -12.11 5.95
N SER A 122 -24.25 -10.83 6.20
CA SER A 122 -25.22 -9.82 6.62
C SER A 122 -25.96 -9.16 5.46
N SER A 123 -25.29 -8.92 4.32
CA SER A 123 -25.89 -8.19 3.18
C SER A 123 -26.67 -9.08 2.21
N LYS A 124 -26.18 -10.29 1.95
CA LYS A 124 -26.84 -11.31 1.14
C LYS A 124 -26.44 -12.67 1.68
N PRO A 125 -27.37 -13.52 2.10
CA PRO A 125 -27.04 -14.88 2.49
C PRO A 125 -26.43 -15.62 1.29
N MET A 126 -25.12 -15.75 1.29
CA MET A 126 -24.39 -16.46 0.25
C MET A 126 -23.98 -17.82 0.76
N GLY A 127 -23.97 -18.81 -0.13
CA GLY A 127 -23.48 -20.13 0.21
C GLY A 127 -22.01 -20.10 0.61
N ARG A 128 -21.66 -20.94 1.58
CA ARG A 128 -20.29 -21.09 2.09
C ARG A 128 -19.26 -21.32 0.98
N ALA A 129 -19.58 -22.15 -0.02
CA ALA A 129 -18.70 -22.43 -1.14
C ALA A 129 -18.38 -21.18 -1.98
N MET A 130 -19.35 -20.28 -2.12
CA MET A 130 -19.18 -19.05 -2.88
C MET A 130 -18.27 -18.05 -2.14
N ILE A 131 -18.46 -17.89 -0.84
CA ILE A 131 -17.60 -17.07 0.02
C ILE A 131 -16.16 -17.60 -0.02
N LYS A 132 -15.99 -18.91 0.07
CA LYS A 132 -14.68 -19.56 -0.04
C LYS A 132 -13.98 -19.24 -1.35
N ARG A 133 -14.68 -19.32 -2.47
CA ARG A 133 -14.12 -18.98 -3.79
C ARG A 133 -13.68 -17.53 -3.87
N GLU A 134 -14.49 -16.62 -3.32
CA GLU A 134 -14.14 -15.20 -3.29
C GLU A 134 -12.84 -14.97 -2.50
N LEU A 135 -12.70 -15.59 -1.35
CA LEU A 135 -11.51 -15.45 -0.50
C LEU A 135 -10.28 -16.09 -1.13
N ILE A 136 -10.42 -17.22 -1.80
CA ILE A 136 -9.33 -17.84 -2.58
C ILE A 136 -8.87 -16.87 -3.68
N PHE A 137 -9.80 -16.27 -4.40
CA PHE A 137 -9.50 -15.27 -5.43
C PHE A 137 -8.77 -14.06 -4.86
N LYS A 138 -9.10 -13.65 -3.62
CA LYS A 138 -8.43 -12.56 -2.90
C LYS A 138 -7.07 -12.97 -2.34
N GLY A 139 -6.67 -14.22 -2.51
CA GLY A 139 -5.36 -14.72 -2.12
C GLY A 139 -5.24 -15.11 -0.66
N VAL A 140 -6.35 -15.27 0.05
CA VAL A 140 -6.35 -15.71 1.45
C VAL A 140 -6.07 -17.22 1.52
N GLU A 141 -5.19 -17.64 2.44
CA GLU A 141 -4.83 -19.04 2.62
C GLU A 141 -6.00 -19.88 3.13
N ASP A 142 -6.05 -21.15 2.70
CA ASP A 142 -7.14 -22.07 3.05
C ASP A 142 -7.37 -22.22 4.54
N GLU A 143 -6.30 -22.29 5.33
CA GLU A 143 -6.40 -22.38 6.80
C GLU A 143 -7.14 -21.19 7.40
N VAL A 144 -6.83 -20.00 6.92
CA VAL A 144 -7.47 -18.75 7.38
C VAL A 144 -8.93 -18.74 6.97
N ILE A 145 -9.24 -19.16 5.75
CA ILE A 145 -10.62 -19.24 5.24
C ILE A 145 -11.45 -20.19 6.11
N GLU A 146 -10.95 -21.40 6.35
CA GLU A 146 -11.67 -22.41 7.14
C GLU A 146 -11.88 -21.98 8.58
N GLU A 147 -10.93 -21.27 9.18
CA GLU A 147 -11.06 -20.73 10.52
C GLU A 147 -12.30 -19.84 10.65
N HIS A 148 -12.51 -18.94 9.70
CA HIS A 148 -13.63 -17.99 9.76
C HIS A 148 -14.95 -18.57 9.25
N LEU A 149 -14.93 -19.42 8.21
CA LEU A 149 -16.12 -20.10 7.71
C LEU A 149 -16.60 -21.18 8.65
N GLY A 150 -15.69 -21.92 9.26
CA GLY A 150 -16.01 -22.98 10.20
C GLY A 150 -16.77 -22.47 11.43
N ARG A 151 -16.38 -21.34 11.98
CA ARG A 151 -17.05 -20.70 13.12
C ARG A 151 -18.48 -20.31 12.80
N ILE A 152 -18.72 -19.72 11.65
CA ILE A 152 -20.07 -19.26 11.23
C ILE A 152 -20.99 -20.46 10.96
N SER A 153 -20.46 -21.53 10.37
CA SER A 153 -21.23 -22.76 10.13
C SER A 153 -21.74 -23.39 11.42
N GLN A 154 -20.90 -23.38 12.48
CA GLN A 154 -21.29 -23.88 13.80
C GLN A 154 -22.34 -22.98 14.45
N ASP A 155 -22.16 -21.68 14.42
CA ASP A 155 -23.11 -20.71 14.97
C ASP A 155 -24.49 -20.82 14.27
N GLN A 156 -24.53 -21.02 12.96
CA GLN A 156 -25.77 -21.21 12.21
C GLN A 156 -26.45 -22.53 12.52
N GLU A 157 -25.70 -23.59 12.70
CA GLU A 157 -26.24 -24.91 13.09
C GLU A 157 -26.83 -24.88 14.51
N GLU A 158 -26.16 -24.19 15.44
CA GLU A 158 -26.67 -23.97 16.78
C GLU A 158 -27.97 -23.15 16.78
N ASP A 159 -28.04 -22.09 16.00
CA ASP A 159 -29.25 -21.27 15.83
C ASP A 159 -30.41 -22.04 15.19
N ARG A 160 -30.13 -23.00 14.32
CA ARG A 160 -31.16 -23.86 13.69
C ARG A 160 -31.68 -24.93 14.60
N ALA A 161 -30.95 -25.29 15.66
CA ALA A 161 -31.35 -26.30 16.62
C ALA A 161 -32.41 -25.79 17.64
N TYR A 162 -32.70 -24.52 17.61
CA TYR A 162 -33.71 -23.84 18.39
C TYR A 162 -34.80 -23.23 17.52
#